data_ff66c22f92b5c38f557ab9a7c3da3747
#
_entry.id   ff66c22f92b5c38f557ab9a7c3da3747
#
_cell.length_a   1.000
_cell.length_b   1.000
_cell.length_c   1.000
_cell.angle_alpha   90.00
_cell.angle_beta   90.00
_cell.angle_gamma   90.00
#
_symmetry.space_group_name_H-M   'P 1'
#
loop_
_entity.id
_entity.type
_entity.pdbx_description
1 polymer ?
#
loop_
_entity_poly.entity_id
_entity_poly.type
_entity_poly.pdbx_seq_one_letter_code
_entity_poly.pdbx_strand_id
1 'polypeptide(L)'
;MGVFERMAEHGHEQVVFCYDRTTGMKAIIAIHDTTLGPARGGTRFKAYQSEDEALEDVLRLSSGMTYKFAYTDIPRGGGKAVVLDDPSVPTDKPTLLRVFGRFVQLLAGRFGTGPDLGTSSRDMVHLAAETDYVWALDETHGGTGDSTPLTAEGVLAGIQVALGHVTGTSDLDGRRVAVQGLGGVGAHLAQLLVRGGAVVTGADADPARAKEIAGELGITVEDPERLFDLECDVFSPNAVGGVLNEHTIPRLRCRIVAGGANNQLATPQDGRRLFERGILYAPDFVINSAAPYAVIGAGELGYSPERLAASVHGVAEALGVIFRRAQAESRPSAEVADRIAEERIAAAAGLRAMSEGTGARPRGR
;
A
#
# COMPACT_ATOMS: atom_id res chain seq x y z
N MET A 1 23.56 -11.67 8.08
CA MET A 1 23.02 -10.73 9.09
C MET A 1 22.00 -11.47 9.94
N GLY A 2 22.07 -11.39 11.27
CA GLY A 2 21.10 -12.03 12.16
C GLY A 2 19.75 -11.31 12.21
N VAL A 3 18.74 -11.94 12.79
CA VAL A 3 17.39 -11.34 12.87
C VAL A 3 17.40 -10.02 13.65
N PHE A 4 18.07 -9.97 14.80
CA PHE A 4 18.13 -8.74 15.61
C PHE A 4 18.88 -7.60 14.93
N GLU A 5 19.89 -7.89 14.12
CA GLU A 5 20.61 -6.87 13.36
C GLU A 5 19.70 -6.26 12.29
N ARG A 6 18.91 -7.10 11.58
CA ARG A 6 17.91 -6.64 10.62
C ARG A 6 16.79 -5.83 11.30
N MET A 7 16.30 -6.29 12.46
CA MET A 7 15.31 -5.55 13.23
C MET A 7 15.81 -4.16 13.62
N ALA A 8 17.07 -4.05 14.07
CA ALA A 8 17.68 -2.78 14.44
C ALA A 8 17.88 -1.86 13.23
N GLU A 9 18.31 -2.42 12.09
CA GLU A 9 18.48 -1.67 10.83
C GLU A 9 17.16 -1.08 10.32
N HIS A 10 16.08 -1.85 10.39
CA HIS A 10 14.76 -1.44 9.93
C HIS A 10 13.88 -0.79 11.02
N GLY A 11 14.33 -0.72 12.27
CA GLY A 11 13.60 -0.08 13.37
C GLY A 11 12.41 -0.87 13.93
N HIS A 12 12.40 -2.22 13.83
CA HIS A 12 11.28 -3.06 14.25
C HIS A 12 11.22 -3.29 15.76
N GLU A 13 10.00 -3.21 16.31
CA GLU A 13 9.72 -3.54 17.71
C GLU A 13 9.67 -5.05 17.95
N GLN A 14 9.09 -5.83 17.02
CA GLN A 14 8.85 -7.26 17.22
C GLN A 14 8.78 -8.03 15.89
N VAL A 15 9.40 -9.22 15.88
CA VAL A 15 9.24 -10.22 14.81
C VAL A 15 8.86 -11.54 15.44
N VAL A 16 7.82 -12.19 14.93
CA VAL A 16 7.29 -13.46 15.45
C VAL A 16 7.37 -14.51 14.34
N PHE A 17 8.13 -15.57 14.58
CA PHE A 17 8.17 -16.73 13.72
C PHE A 17 7.12 -17.74 14.19
N CYS A 18 6.20 -18.08 13.31
CA CYS A 18 5.09 -18.99 13.57
C CYS A 18 5.34 -20.31 12.85
N TYR A 19 5.29 -21.41 13.58
CA TYR A 19 5.40 -22.74 13.03
C TYR A 19 4.39 -23.68 13.69
N ASP A 20 3.60 -24.36 12.88
CA ASP A 20 2.71 -25.44 13.36
C ASP A 20 3.20 -26.79 12.84
N ARG A 21 3.57 -27.64 13.77
CA ARG A 21 4.15 -28.97 13.49
C ARG A 21 3.15 -29.90 12.79
N THR A 22 1.85 -29.74 13.05
CA THR A 22 0.82 -30.65 12.56
C THR A 22 0.51 -30.40 11.10
N THR A 23 0.42 -29.14 10.72
CA THR A 23 0.06 -28.71 9.35
C THR A 23 1.27 -28.36 8.52
N GLY A 24 2.45 -28.17 9.13
CA GLY A 24 3.65 -27.66 8.44
C GLY A 24 3.62 -26.16 8.17
N MET A 25 2.60 -25.43 8.66
CA MET A 25 2.46 -23.98 8.43
C MET A 25 3.67 -23.23 8.95
N LYS A 26 4.23 -22.36 8.10
CA LYS A 26 5.29 -21.41 8.43
C LYS A 26 4.83 -19.99 8.10
N ALA A 27 5.00 -19.08 9.06
CA ALA A 27 4.69 -17.66 8.83
C ALA A 27 5.63 -16.77 9.64
N ILE A 28 5.76 -15.52 9.20
CA ILE A 28 6.49 -14.47 9.95
C ILE A 28 5.56 -13.28 10.07
N ILE A 29 5.39 -12.76 11.29
CA ILE A 29 4.68 -11.52 11.58
C ILE A 29 5.73 -10.50 12.01
N ALA A 30 5.79 -9.35 11.32
CA ALA A 30 6.62 -8.21 11.72
C ALA A 30 5.75 -7.05 12.18
N ILE A 31 6.03 -6.56 13.38
CA ILE A 31 5.49 -5.32 13.95
C ILE A 31 6.62 -4.30 13.90
N HIS A 32 6.45 -3.28 13.06
CA HIS A 32 7.48 -2.28 12.87
C HIS A 32 7.43 -1.25 14.01
N ASP A 33 6.34 -0.52 14.14
CA ASP A 33 6.21 0.56 15.12
C ASP A 33 4.76 0.68 15.57
N THR A 34 4.53 0.73 16.88
CA THR A 34 3.20 0.89 17.50
C THR A 34 2.99 2.26 18.15
N THR A 35 3.86 3.24 17.88
CA THR A 35 3.75 4.61 18.40
C THR A 35 2.40 5.25 18.03
N LEU A 36 1.93 5.06 16.81
CA LEU A 36 0.64 5.57 16.33
C LEU A 36 -0.55 4.72 16.79
N GLY A 37 -0.32 3.53 17.30
CA GLY A 37 -1.37 2.59 17.76
C GLY A 37 -1.04 1.14 17.46
N PRO A 38 -1.96 0.19 17.71
CA PRO A 38 -1.76 -1.21 17.41
C PRO A 38 -1.44 -1.45 15.93
N ALA A 39 -0.51 -2.37 15.66
CA ALA A 39 -0.02 -2.62 14.30
C ALA A 39 -1.08 -3.24 13.39
N ARG A 40 -1.16 -2.74 12.17
CA ARG A 40 -2.08 -3.22 11.13
C ARG A 40 -1.34 -3.41 9.80
N GLY A 41 -1.70 -4.49 9.07
CA GLY A 41 -1.19 -4.76 7.74
C GLY A 41 -1.69 -6.08 7.20
N GLY A 42 -1.55 -6.31 5.89
CA GLY A 42 -2.08 -7.50 5.24
C GLY A 42 -1.23 -8.76 5.47
N THR A 43 -1.83 -9.91 5.23
CA THR A 43 -1.15 -11.21 5.18
C THR A 43 -0.87 -11.59 3.75
N ARG A 44 0.42 -11.67 3.38
CA ARG A 44 0.87 -12.17 2.09
C ARG A 44 1.02 -13.68 2.13
N PHE A 45 0.53 -14.37 1.10
CA PHE A 45 0.69 -15.81 0.91
C PHE A 45 1.46 -16.03 -0.38
N LYS A 46 2.73 -16.44 -0.26
CA LYS A 46 3.65 -16.49 -1.41
C LYS A 46 4.73 -17.56 -1.21
N ALA A 47 5.13 -18.22 -2.29
CA ALA A 47 6.36 -19.00 -2.32
C ALA A 47 7.58 -18.07 -2.29
N TYR A 48 8.51 -18.34 -1.38
CA TYR A 48 9.79 -17.65 -1.25
C TYR A 48 10.94 -18.61 -1.54
N GLN A 49 12.05 -18.11 -2.07
CA GLN A 49 13.23 -18.92 -2.34
C GLN A 49 13.96 -19.32 -1.04
N SER A 50 13.78 -18.52 0.03
CA SER A 50 14.38 -18.76 1.34
C SER A 50 13.58 -18.06 2.43
N GLU A 51 13.77 -18.50 3.70
CA GLU A 51 13.24 -17.82 4.89
C GLU A 51 13.85 -16.41 5.05
N ASP A 52 15.09 -16.19 4.58
CA ASP A 52 15.72 -14.88 4.57
C ASP A 52 15.02 -13.89 3.62
N GLU A 53 14.60 -14.35 2.42
CA GLU A 53 13.80 -13.53 1.50
C GLU A 53 12.43 -13.17 2.11
N ALA A 54 11.79 -14.13 2.75
CA ALA A 54 10.51 -13.90 3.43
C ALA A 54 10.63 -12.89 4.58
N LEU A 55 11.72 -13.00 5.37
CA LEU A 55 12.01 -12.07 6.46
C LEU A 55 12.24 -10.65 5.93
N GLU A 56 13.06 -10.49 4.91
CA GLU A 56 13.35 -9.19 4.30
C GLU A 56 12.07 -8.54 3.75
N ASP A 57 11.24 -9.32 3.04
CA ASP A 57 9.98 -8.83 2.48
C ASP A 57 9.01 -8.36 3.57
N VAL A 58 8.83 -9.13 4.65
CA VAL A 58 7.92 -8.76 5.75
C VAL A 58 8.41 -7.54 6.54
N LEU A 59 9.73 -7.38 6.73
CA LEU A 59 10.30 -6.20 7.39
C LEU A 59 10.05 -4.94 6.55
N ARG A 60 10.40 -4.97 5.27
CA ARG A 60 10.17 -3.85 4.35
C ARG A 60 8.69 -3.47 4.24
N LEU A 61 7.81 -4.46 4.16
CA LEU A 61 6.37 -4.23 4.04
C LEU A 61 5.76 -3.65 5.31
N SER A 62 6.20 -4.10 6.50
CA SER A 62 5.68 -3.60 7.77
C SER A 62 6.11 -2.16 8.06
N SER A 63 7.34 -1.77 7.71
CA SER A 63 7.77 -0.37 7.79
C SER A 63 6.99 0.54 6.85
N GLY A 64 6.73 0.08 5.61
CA GLY A 64 5.86 0.79 4.68
C GLY A 64 4.43 1.02 5.21
N MET A 65 3.90 0.07 5.98
CA MET A 65 2.60 0.25 6.64
C MET A 65 2.64 1.33 7.73
N THR A 66 3.70 1.40 8.55
CA THR A 66 3.86 2.49 9.53
C THR A 66 3.88 3.85 8.85
N TYR A 67 4.67 3.99 7.78
CA TYR A 67 4.75 5.23 7.02
C TYR A 67 3.41 5.58 6.37
N LYS A 68 2.68 4.59 5.83
CA LYS A 68 1.33 4.81 5.31
C LYS A 68 0.38 5.34 6.37
N PHE A 69 0.35 4.75 7.57
CA PHE A 69 -0.50 5.22 8.67
C PHE A 69 -0.10 6.61 9.17
N ALA A 70 1.18 6.98 9.12
CA ALA A 70 1.62 8.34 9.45
C ALA A 70 1.01 9.43 8.54
N TYR A 71 0.48 9.06 7.36
CA TYR A 71 -0.25 9.96 6.46
C TYR A 71 -1.77 9.92 6.62
N THR A 72 -2.26 9.16 7.58
CA THR A 72 -3.68 9.08 7.90
C THR A 72 -3.96 9.63 9.31
N ASP A 73 -5.23 9.84 9.63
CA ASP A 73 -5.70 10.08 11.00
C ASP A 73 -6.17 8.79 11.70
N ILE A 74 -5.87 7.63 11.08
CA ILE A 74 -6.17 6.31 11.65
C ILE A 74 -5.16 6.00 12.74
N PRO A 75 -5.57 5.81 14.01
CA PRO A 75 -4.64 5.59 15.12
C PRO A 75 -4.12 4.14 15.11
N ARG A 76 -3.30 3.81 14.14
CA ARG A 76 -2.70 2.48 13.94
C ARG A 76 -1.24 2.57 13.59
N GLY A 77 -0.47 1.61 14.09
CA GLY A 77 0.92 1.37 13.73
C GLY A 77 1.05 0.39 12.56
N GLY A 78 2.27 0.17 12.11
CA GLY A 78 2.54 -0.69 10.96
C GLY A 78 2.96 -2.10 11.35
N GLY A 79 2.33 -3.07 10.70
CA GLY A 79 2.71 -4.47 10.75
C GLY A 79 2.47 -5.15 9.41
N LYS A 80 3.00 -6.34 9.27
CA LYS A 80 2.80 -7.18 8.09
C LYS A 80 2.96 -8.65 8.47
N ALA A 81 2.33 -9.53 7.70
CA ALA A 81 2.60 -10.95 7.82
C ALA A 81 2.88 -11.57 6.46
N VAL A 82 3.72 -12.60 6.45
CA VAL A 82 3.92 -13.51 5.33
C VAL A 82 3.66 -14.92 5.79
N VAL A 83 2.85 -15.66 5.03
CA VAL A 83 2.69 -17.12 5.15
C VAL A 83 3.42 -17.74 3.97
N LEU A 84 4.34 -18.65 4.26
CA LEU A 84 5.14 -19.28 3.23
C LEU A 84 4.30 -20.36 2.50
N ASP A 85 4.10 -20.15 1.18
CA ASP A 85 3.48 -21.14 0.30
C ASP A 85 4.54 -22.18 -0.08
N ASP A 86 4.60 -23.27 0.68
CA ASP A 86 5.56 -24.36 0.48
C ASP A 86 4.83 -25.56 -0.20
N PRO A 87 5.12 -25.83 -1.49
CA PRO A 87 4.48 -26.93 -2.22
C PRO A 87 4.75 -28.33 -1.62
N SER A 88 5.77 -28.47 -0.77
CA SER A 88 6.06 -29.71 -0.07
C SER A 88 5.13 -29.96 1.12
N VAL A 89 4.39 -28.96 1.57
CA VAL A 89 3.42 -29.06 2.65
C VAL A 89 2.08 -29.55 2.10
N PRO A 90 1.60 -30.75 2.49
CA PRO A 90 0.39 -31.36 1.90
C PRO A 90 -0.92 -30.80 2.49
N THR A 91 -0.88 -29.64 3.14
CA THR A 91 -2.02 -28.99 3.80
C THR A 91 -2.60 -27.91 2.89
N ASP A 92 -3.93 -27.88 2.75
CA ASP A 92 -4.59 -26.86 1.94
C ASP A 92 -4.48 -25.45 2.54
N LYS A 93 -4.54 -24.46 1.68
CA LYS A 93 -4.43 -23.04 2.05
C LYS A 93 -5.46 -22.61 3.11
N PRO A 94 -6.76 -22.97 3.05
CA PRO A 94 -7.73 -22.68 4.11
C PRO A 94 -7.30 -23.14 5.49
N THR A 95 -6.79 -24.35 5.60
CA THR A 95 -6.30 -24.93 6.87
C THR A 95 -5.06 -24.17 7.36
N LEU A 96 -4.09 -23.85 6.47
CA LEU A 96 -2.92 -23.05 6.83
C LEU A 96 -3.32 -21.67 7.35
N LEU A 97 -4.28 -21.01 6.72
CA LEU A 97 -4.77 -19.70 7.13
C LEU A 97 -5.53 -19.74 8.46
N ARG A 98 -6.30 -20.78 8.75
CA ARG A 98 -6.92 -20.97 10.07
C ARG A 98 -5.87 -21.10 11.15
N VAL A 99 -4.86 -21.95 10.93
CA VAL A 99 -3.75 -22.12 11.90
C VAL A 99 -3.02 -20.79 12.10
N PHE A 100 -2.76 -20.04 11.03
CA PHE A 100 -2.17 -18.71 11.12
C PHE A 100 -3.04 -17.74 11.93
N GLY A 101 -4.37 -17.79 11.78
CA GLY A 101 -5.32 -17.02 12.58
C GLY A 101 -5.15 -17.20 14.10
N ARG A 102 -4.82 -18.40 14.56
CA ARG A 102 -4.53 -18.66 15.98
C ARG A 102 -3.29 -17.92 16.47
N PHE A 103 -2.23 -17.84 15.65
CA PHE A 103 -1.05 -17.05 16.00
C PHE A 103 -1.35 -15.55 16.03
N VAL A 104 -2.20 -15.05 15.14
CA VAL A 104 -2.68 -13.66 15.19
C VAL A 104 -3.45 -13.41 16.48
N GLN A 105 -4.35 -14.33 16.90
CA GLN A 105 -5.12 -14.22 18.14
C GLN A 105 -4.23 -14.14 19.37
N LEU A 106 -3.13 -14.90 19.41
CA LEU A 106 -2.17 -14.88 20.52
C LEU A 106 -1.48 -13.53 20.71
N LEU A 107 -1.45 -12.65 19.70
CA LEU A 107 -0.93 -11.29 19.83
C LEU A 107 -1.94 -10.31 20.45
N ALA A 108 -3.14 -10.77 20.80
CA ALA A 108 -4.15 -10.06 21.59
C ALA A 108 -4.41 -8.62 21.10
N GLY A 109 -4.50 -8.44 19.78
CA GLY A 109 -4.79 -7.14 19.14
C GLY A 109 -3.56 -6.26 18.90
N ARG A 110 -2.37 -6.64 19.39
CA ARG A 110 -1.13 -5.91 19.08
C ARG A 110 -0.84 -5.90 17.58
N PHE A 111 -1.20 -6.97 16.88
CA PHE A 111 -1.21 -7.07 15.42
C PHE A 111 -2.59 -7.52 14.94
N GLY A 112 -3.00 -6.98 13.84
CA GLY A 112 -4.16 -7.46 13.13
C GLY A 112 -3.99 -7.35 11.62
N THR A 113 -4.79 -8.11 10.86
CA THR A 113 -4.51 -8.37 9.45
C THR A 113 -5.72 -8.29 8.52
N GLY A 114 -5.44 -8.17 7.25
CA GLY A 114 -6.36 -8.20 6.13
C GLY A 114 -5.70 -8.87 4.92
N PRO A 115 -6.31 -8.82 3.72
CA PRO A 115 -5.75 -9.42 2.52
C PRO A 115 -4.51 -8.66 2.00
N ASP A 116 -3.64 -9.39 1.31
CA ASP A 116 -2.51 -8.89 0.52
C ASP A 116 -2.25 -9.85 -0.66
N LEU A 117 -1.11 -9.74 -1.33
CA LEU A 117 -0.73 -10.62 -2.42
C LEU A 117 -0.89 -12.11 -2.04
N GLY A 118 -1.58 -12.86 -2.87
CA GLY A 118 -1.84 -14.29 -2.65
C GLY A 118 -2.96 -14.57 -1.65
N THR A 119 -3.62 -13.56 -1.07
CA THR A 119 -4.83 -13.70 -0.26
C THR A 119 -5.94 -12.79 -0.75
N SER A 120 -7.17 -13.10 -0.38
CA SER A 120 -8.38 -12.39 -0.77
C SER A 120 -9.31 -12.20 0.43
N SER A 121 -10.38 -11.41 0.28
CA SER A 121 -11.43 -11.26 1.30
C SER A 121 -12.08 -12.59 1.67
N ARG A 122 -12.18 -13.54 0.73
CA ARG A 122 -12.65 -14.90 1.01
C ARG A 122 -11.68 -15.68 1.89
N ASP A 123 -10.38 -15.50 1.69
CA ASP A 123 -9.35 -16.14 2.53
C ASP A 123 -9.40 -15.61 3.97
N MET A 124 -9.77 -14.34 4.15
CA MET A 124 -9.89 -13.74 5.49
C MET A 124 -10.99 -14.41 6.33
N VAL A 125 -11.99 -15.01 5.73
CA VAL A 125 -13.03 -15.78 6.44
C VAL A 125 -12.41 -16.95 7.22
N HIS A 126 -11.36 -17.58 6.68
CA HIS A 126 -10.66 -18.67 7.35
C HIS A 126 -9.89 -18.18 8.58
N LEU A 127 -9.31 -16.99 8.50
CA LEU A 127 -8.65 -16.36 9.68
C LEU A 127 -9.70 -15.93 10.71
N ALA A 128 -10.82 -15.35 10.28
CA ALA A 128 -11.90 -14.88 11.15
C ALA A 128 -12.53 -16.00 12.01
N ALA A 129 -12.43 -17.24 11.56
CA ALA A 129 -12.85 -18.41 12.36
C ALA A 129 -11.98 -18.62 13.62
N GLU A 130 -10.80 -18.00 13.70
CA GLU A 130 -9.81 -18.24 14.77
C GLU A 130 -9.36 -16.94 15.47
N THR A 131 -9.70 -15.76 14.93
CA THR A 131 -9.27 -14.47 15.49
C THR A 131 -10.26 -13.34 15.18
N ASP A 132 -10.44 -12.43 16.14
CA ASP A 132 -11.19 -11.18 15.97
C ASP A 132 -10.37 -10.07 15.29
N TYR A 133 -9.04 -10.28 15.12
CA TYR A 133 -8.12 -9.25 14.62
C TYR A 133 -7.88 -9.40 13.11
N VAL A 134 -8.98 -9.54 12.36
CA VAL A 134 -8.99 -9.62 10.90
C VAL A 134 -10.11 -8.75 10.35
N TRP A 135 -9.88 -8.10 9.22
CA TRP A 135 -10.85 -7.26 8.51
C TRP A 135 -10.74 -7.44 6.99
N ALA A 136 -11.51 -6.64 6.26
CA ALA A 136 -11.74 -6.78 4.83
C ALA A 136 -12.33 -8.15 4.46
N LEU A 137 -13.21 -8.66 5.32
CA LEU A 137 -14.12 -9.73 4.97
C LEU A 137 -15.03 -9.26 3.84
N ASP A 138 -15.56 -10.18 3.06
CA ASP A 138 -16.60 -9.84 2.10
C ASP A 138 -17.91 -9.43 2.80
N GLU A 139 -18.80 -8.76 2.08
CA GLU A 139 -20.06 -8.23 2.63
C GLU A 139 -20.94 -9.34 3.20
N THR A 140 -20.89 -10.57 2.64
CA THR A 140 -21.68 -11.71 3.11
C THR A 140 -21.24 -12.21 4.48
N HIS A 141 -20.02 -11.84 4.90
CA HIS A 141 -19.44 -12.17 6.20
C HIS A 141 -19.29 -10.93 7.10
N GLY A 142 -20.07 -9.88 6.83
CA GLY A 142 -20.10 -8.67 7.66
C GLY A 142 -18.92 -7.70 7.45
N GLY A 143 -18.19 -7.86 6.36
CA GLY A 143 -17.12 -6.95 5.98
C GLY A 143 -17.64 -5.69 5.28
N THR A 144 -16.76 -4.71 5.13
CA THR A 144 -17.04 -3.43 4.45
C THR A 144 -16.85 -3.49 2.94
N GLY A 145 -16.57 -4.68 2.40
CA GLY A 145 -16.30 -4.86 0.98
C GLY A 145 -14.90 -4.39 0.54
N ASP A 146 -14.82 -3.94 -0.69
CA ASP A 146 -13.59 -3.66 -1.40
C ASP A 146 -13.09 -2.22 -1.17
N SER A 147 -11.79 -2.05 -0.90
CA SER A 147 -11.13 -0.75 -0.81
C SER A 147 -10.83 -0.10 -2.17
N THR A 148 -11.05 -0.83 -3.24
CA THR A 148 -10.69 -0.45 -4.62
C THR A 148 -11.23 0.93 -5.04
N PRO A 149 -12.53 1.26 -4.87
CA PRO A 149 -13.04 2.56 -5.32
C PRO A 149 -12.36 3.72 -4.62
N LEU A 150 -12.28 3.68 -3.28
CA LEU A 150 -11.68 4.77 -2.50
C LEU A 150 -10.18 4.90 -2.77
N THR A 151 -9.48 3.78 -3.00
CA THR A 151 -8.06 3.79 -3.40
C THR A 151 -7.88 4.47 -4.76
N ALA A 152 -8.70 4.12 -5.75
CA ALA A 152 -8.63 4.70 -7.09
C ALA A 152 -8.95 6.21 -7.08
N GLU A 153 -9.92 6.65 -6.27
CA GLU A 153 -10.22 8.07 -6.06
C GLU A 153 -9.04 8.81 -5.43
N GLY A 154 -8.36 8.21 -4.43
CA GLY A 154 -7.14 8.76 -3.84
C GLY A 154 -6.01 8.90 -4.87
N VAL A 155 -5.82 7.89 -5.72
CA VAL A 155 -4.83 7.93 -6.81
C VAL A 155 -5.17 9.01 -7.83
N LEU A 156 -6.44 9.14 -8.22
CA LEU A 156 -6.90 10.20 -9.11
C LEU A 156 -6.60 11.59 -8.54
N ALA A 157 -6.95 11.83 -7.27
CA ALA A 157 -6.67 13.10 -6.60
C ALA A 157 -5.16 13.39 -6.55
N GLY A 158 -4.33 12.36 -6.33
CA GLY A 158 -2.87 12.46 -6.38
C GLY A 158 -2.36 12.81 -7.78
N ILE A 159 -2.90 12.22 -8.84
CA ILE A 159 -2.59 12.56 -10.24
C ILE A 159 -2.92 14.03 -10.51
N GLN A 160 -4.10 14.49 -10.09
CA GLN A 160 -4.53 15.87 -10.30
C GLN A 160 -3.62 16.89 -9.58
N VAL A 161 -3.22 16.59 -8.35
CA VAL A 161 -2.25 17.43 -7.61
C VAL A 161 -0.88 17.43 -8.29
N ALA A 162 -0.41 16.28 -8.77
CA ALA A 162 0.86 16.18 -9.49
C ALA A 162 0.81 16.96 -10.82
N LEU A 163 -0.29 16.88 -11.57
CA LEU A 163 -0.52 17.69 -12.77
C LEU A 163 -0.49 19.18 -12.43
N GLY A 164 -1.24 19.60 -11.41
CA GLY A 164 -1.24 20.99 -10.94
C GLY A 164 0.16 21.51 -10.60
N HIS A 165 0.97 20.68 -9.94
CA HIS A 165 2.34 21.02 -9.58
C HIS A 165 3.27 21.16 -10.81
N VAL A 166 3.15 20.26 -11.79
CA VAL A 166 4.07 20.18 -12.95
C VAL A 166 3.62 21.07 -14.11
N THR A 167 2.31 21.27 -14.31
CA THR A 167 1.75 21.96 -15.48
C THR A 167 1.00 23.25 -15.16
N GLY A 168 0.75 23.53 -13.88
CA GLY A 168 -0.04 24.67 -13.42
C GLY A 168 -1.56 24.44 -13.45
N THR A 169 -2.03 23.30 -13.93
CA THR A 169 -3.45 22.93 -13.93
C THR A 169 -3.65 21.47 -13.55
N SER A 170 -4.68 21.21 -12.74
CA SER A 170 -5.10 19.86 -12.35
C SER A 170 -6.08 19.22 -13.34
N ASP A 171 -6.35 19.89 -14.46
CA ASP A 171 -7.27 19.43 -15.48
C ASP A 171 -6.78 18.15 -16.16
N LEU A 172 -7.69 17.22 -16.36
CA LEU A 172 -7.45 15.91 -16.97
C LEU A 172 -7.77 15.91 -18.48
N ASP A 173 -8.51 16.91 -18.97
CA ASP A 173 -8.94 16.94 -20.37
C ASP A 173 -7.76 16.90 -21.33
N GLY A 174 -7.77 15.92 -22.23
CA GLY A 174 -6.71 15.67 -23.20
C GLY A 174 -5.38 15.16 -22.62
N ARG A 175 -5.25 14.94 -21.31
CA ARG A 175 -4.03 14.39 -20.70
C ARG A 175 -3.84 12.93 -21.08
N ARG A 176 -2.63 12.57 -21.50
CA ARG A 176 -2.27 11.20 -21.85
C ARG A 176 -1.80 10.47 -20.59
N VAL A 177 -2.52 9.41 -20.22
CA VAL A 177 -2.22 8.61 -19.01
C VAL A 177 -2.00 7.16 -19.40
N ALA A 178 -0.82 6.62 -19.08
CA ALA A 178 -0.48 5.21 -19.23
C ALA A 178 -0.77 4.47 -17.93
N VAL A 179 -1.73 3.54 -17.93
CA VAL A 179 -2.15 2.76 -16.75
C VAL A 179 -1.59 1.34 -16.84
N GLN A 180 -0.63 1.02 -16.00
CA GLN A 180 -0.06 -0.31 -15.88
C GLN A 180 -0.83 -1.13 -14.85
N GLY A 181 -1.45 -2.22 -15.30
CA GLY A 181 -2.34 -3.06 -14.49
C GLY A 181 -3.78 -2.54 -14.54
N LEU A 182 -4.66 -3.37 -15.10
CA LEU A 182 -6.12 -3.15 -15.20
C LEU A 182 -6.89 -4.10 -14.27
N GLY A 183 -6.29 -4.41 -13.11
CA GLY A 183 -6.99 -5.05 -11.99
C GLY A 183 -7.96 -4.09 -11.32
N GLY A 184 -8.45 -4.42 -10.11
CA GLY A 184 -9.44 -3.62 -9.39
C GLY A 184 -9.15 -2.12 -9.39
N VAL A 185 -8.03 -1.70 -8.80
CA VAL A 185 -7.67 -0.27 -8.69
C VAL A 185 -7.42 0.36 -10.06
N GLY A 186 -6.64 -0.30 -10.93
CA GLY A 186 -6.28 0.28 -12.23
C GLY A 186 -7.47 0.43 -13.18
N ALA A 187 -8.40 -0.53 -13.22
CA ALA A 187 -9.62 -0.44 -14.03
C ALA A 187 -10.54 0.70 -13.53
N HIS A 188 -10.74 0.78 -12.20
CA HIS A 188 -11.53 1.86 -11.62
C HIS A 188 -10.90 3.24 -11.85
N LEU A 189 -9.58 3.34 -11.69
CA LEU A 189 -8.83 4.56 -12.01
C LEU A 189 -8.96 4.93 -13.48
N ALA A 190 -8.82 3.98 -14.42
CA ALA A 190 -9.00 4.20 -15.84
C ALA A 190 -10.39 4.76 -16.16
N GLN A 191 -11.44 4.21 -15.53
CA GLN A 191 -12.81 4.71 -15.66
C GLN A 191 -12.93 6.17 -15.19
N LEU A 192 -12.34 6.51 -14.02
CA LEU A 192 -12.35 7.87 -13.49
C LEU A 192 -11.59 8.85 -14.41
N LEU A 193 -10.44 8.44 -14.93
CA LEU A 193 -9.62 9.23 -15.87
C LEU A 193 -10.36 9.52 -17.17
N VAL A 194 -10.99 8.49 -17.76
CA VAL A 194 -11.82 8.65 -18.99
C VAL A 194 -12.99 9.62 -18.75
N ARG A 195 -13.68 9.50 -17.62
CA ARG A 195 -14.75 10.44 -17.24
C ARG A 195 -14.25 11.88 -17.08
N GLY A 196 -12.99 12.05 -16.66
CA GLY A 196 -12.32 13.35 -16.56
C GLY A 196 -11.78 13.89 -17.89
N GLY A 197 -11.99 13.20 -19.02
CA GLY A 197 -11.54 13.63 -20.35
C GLY A 197 -10.10 13.21 -20.70
N ALA A 198 -9.44 12.39 -19.88
CA ALA A 198 -8.09 11.92 -20.17
C ALA A 198 -8.08 10.89 -21.32
N VAL A 199 -6.99 10.88 -22.09
CA VAL A 199 -6.68 9.85 -23.09
C VAL A 199 -5.89 8.74 -22.41
N VAL A 200 -6.55 7.61 -22.18
CA VAL A 200 -5.99 6.49 -21.42
C VAL A 200 -5.47 5.40 -22.33
N THR A 201 -4.24 4.95 -22.08
CA THR A 201 -3.68 3.70 -22.63
C THR A 201 -3.41 2.75 -21.48
N GLY A 202 -4.02 1.57 -21.50
CA GLY A 202 -3.87 0.56 -20.45
C GLY A 202 -3.01 -0.63 -20.90
N ALA A 203 -2.41 -1.33 -19.93
CA ALA A 203 -1.79 -2.63 -20.14
C ALA A 203 -2.04 -3.54 -18.94
N ASP A 204 -2.21 -4.83 -19.18
CA ASP A 204 -2.29 -5.86 -18.13
C ASP A 204 -1.56 -7.13 -18.58
N ALA A 205 -1.02 -7.88 -17.62
CA ALA A 205 -0.39 -9.18 -17.88
C ALA A 205 -1.39 -10.23 -18.37
N ASP A 206 -2.69 -10.04 -18.08
CA ASP A 206 -3.80 -10.81 -18.63
C ASP A 206 -4.39 -10.09 -19.86
N PRO A 207 -4.09 -10.55 -21.09
CA PRO A 207 -4.58 -9.89 -22.31
C PRO A 207 -6.11 -9.93 -22.45
N ALA A 208 -6.77 -10.94 -21.87
CA ALA A 208 -8.23 -11.04 -21.93
C ALA A 208 -8.87 -9.94 -21.10
N ARG A 209 -8.37 -9.71 -19.87
CA ARG A 209 -8.78 -8.61 -19.00
C ARG A 209 -8.51 -7.26 -19.64
N ALA A 210 -7.30 -7.07 -20.19
CA ALA A 210 -6.97 -5.81 -20.86
C ALA A 210 -7.96 -5.48 -21.99
N LYS A 211 -8.31 -6.46 -22.80
CA LYS A 211 -9.27 -6.32 -23.91
C LYS A 211 -10.69 -6.04 -23.41
N GLU A 212 -11.13 -6.72 -22.36
CA GLU A 212 -12.45 -6.52 -21.73
C GLU A 212 -12.61 -5.08 -21.25
N ILE A 213 -11.68 -4.62 -20.40
CA ILE A 213 -11.70 -3.26 -19.83
C ILE A 213 -11.58 -2.20 -20.93
N ALA A 214 -10.75 -2.45 -21.95
CA ALA A 214 -10.64 -1.52 -23.09
C ALA A 214 -11.93 -1.41 -23.87
N GLY A 215 -12.65 -2.51 -24.10
CA GLY A 215 -13.95 -2.52 -24.76
C GLY A 215 -15.03 -1.79 -23.95
N GLU A 216 -15.02 -1.92 -22.63
CA GLU A 216 -15.98 -1.25 -21.75
C GLU A 216 -15.73 0.27 -21.65
N LEU A 217 -14.47 0.69 -21.56
CA LEU A 217 -14.09 2.08 -21.31
C LEU A 217 -13.72 2.88 -22.56
N GLY A 218 -13.57 2.23 -23.72
CA GLY A 218 -13.13 2.87 -24.95
C GLY A 218 -11.66 3.33 -24.93
N ILE A 219 -10.80 2.64 -24.15
CA ILE A 219 -9.38 2.98 -24.03
C ILE A 219 -8.51 2.15 -24.98
N THR A 220 -7.30 2.61 -25.26
CA THR A 220 -6.30 1.86 -26.03
C THR A 220 -5.60 0.83 -25.13
N VAL A 221 -5.24 -0.32 -25.70
CA VAL A 221 -4.39 -1.33 -25.04
C VAL A 221 -3.02 -1.35 -25.70
N GLU A 222 -1.98 -1.41 -24.88
CA GLU A 222 -0.61 -1.61 -25.30
C GLU A 222 -0.02 -2.87 -24.64
N ASP A 223 1.04 -3.40 -25.20
CA ASP A 223 1.84 -4.45 -24.59
C ASP A 223 2.45 -3.95 -23.25
N PRO A 224 2.41 -4.74 -22.16
CA PRO A 224 2.94 -4.34 -20.86
C PRO A 224 4.38 -3.85 -20.88
N GLU A 225 5.24 -4.48 -21.70
CA GLU A 225 6.63 -4.06 -21.85
C GLU A 225 6.79 -2.76 -22.63
N ARG A 226 5.96 -2.56 -23.65
CA ARG A 226 6.01 -1.35 -24.49
C ARG A 226 5.39 -0.13 -23.80
N LEU A 227 4.56 -0.33 -22.77
CA LEU A 227 3.93 0.75 -22.04
C LEU A 227 4.97 1.71 -21.40
N PHE A 228 6.15 1.21 -21.02
CA PHE A 228 7.24 2.02 -20.45
C PHE A 228 7.83 3.03 -21.46
N ASP A 229 7.74 2.75 -22.76
CA ASP A 229 8.26 3.60 -23.83
C ASP A 229 7.21 4.59 -24.36
N LEU A 230 5.97 4.51 -23.85
CA LEU A 230 4.87 5.34 -24.32
C LEU A 230 5.06 6.80 -23.90
N GLU A 231 4.92 7.70 -24.84
CA GLU A 231 4.92 9.14 -24.56
C GLU A 231 3.59 9.57 -23.91
N CYS A 232 3.64 9.95 -22.63
CA CYS A 232 2.47 10.33 -21.84
C CYS A 232 2.78 11.45 -20.84
N ASP A 233 1.74 12.06 -20.28
CA ASP A 233 1.89 13.03 -19.20
C ASP A 233 2.13 12.32 -17.86
N VAL A 234 1.39 11.21 -17.64
CA VAL A 234 1.41 10.43 -16.41
C VAL A 234 1.59 8.95 -16.71
N PHE A 235 2.58 8.32 -16.09
CA PHE A 235 2.69 6.86 -15.99
C PHE A 235 2.13 6.42 -14.64
N SER A 236 1.13 5.54 -14.63
CA SER A 236 0.40 5.12 -13.44
C SER A 236 0.56 3.62 -13.19
N PRO A 237 1.52 3.19 -12.33
CA PRO A 237 1.70 1.78 -11.97
C PRO A 237 0.64 1.34 -10.96
N ASN A 238 -0.20 0.34 -11.32
CA ASN A 238 -1.26 -0.21 -10.48
C ASN A 238 -1.24 -1.76 -10.39
N ALA A 239 -0.15 -2.40 -10.81
CA ALA A 239 -0.01 -3.84 -10.80
C ALA A 239 0.86 -4.33 -9.63
N VAL A 240 2.14 -4.57 -9.89
CA VAL A 240 3.08 -5.15 -8.94
C VAL A 240 4.15 -4.16 -8.49
N GLY A 241 4.78 -4.43 -7.34
CA GLY A 241 5.91 -3.64 -6.86
C GLY A 241 7.19 -3.87 -7.66
N GLY A 242 8.19 -2.97 -7.47
CA GLY A 242 9.50 -3.07 -8.10
C GLY A 242 9.54 -2.72 -9.59
N VAL A 243 8.42 -2.22 -10.14
CA VAL A 243 8.34 -1.87 -11.57
C VAL A 243 9.16 -0.65 -11.95
N LEU A 244 9.45 0.23 -10.98
CA LEU A 244 10.33 1.37 -11.15
C LEU A 244 11.74 0.99 -10.68
N ASN A 245 12.62 0.71 -11.64
CA ASN A 245 13.97 0.22 -11.38
C ASN A 245 14.98 0.77 -12.41
N GLU A 246 16.22 0.37 -12.29
CA GLU A 246 17.33 0.82 -13.16
C GLU A 246 17.14 0.50 -14.66
N HIS A 247 16.28 -0.47 -15.00
CA HIS A 247 16.02 -0.88 -16.38
C HIS A 247 14.79 -0.18 -16.97
N THR A 248 13.76 0.04 -16.16
CA THR A 248 12.48 0.63 -16.62
C THR A 248 12.48 2.15 -16.56
N ILE A 249 13.04 2.75 -15.51
CA ILE A 249 13.10 4.21 -15.35
C ILE A 249 13.74 4.92 -16.56
N PRO A 250 14.86 4.44 -17.14
CA PRO A 250 15.44 5.09 -18.33
C PRO A 250 14.51 5.14 -19.55
N ARG A 251 13.56 4.23 -19.65
CA ARG A 251 12.60 4.11 -20.76
C ARG A 251 11.42 5.06 -20.65
N LEU A 252 11.04 5.47 -19.42
CA LEU A 252 9.87 6.31 -19.19
C LEU A 252 9.95 7.63 -19.98
N ARG A 253 8.85 7.98 -20.65
CA ARG A 253 8.68 9.23 -21.41
C ARG A 253 7.54 10.07 -20.84
N CYS A 254 7.44 10.12 -19.52
CA CYS A 254 6.45 10.88 -18.78
C CYS A 254 7.09 11.99 -17.94
N ARG A 255 6.28 12.91 -17.47
CA ARG A 255 6.67 13.95 -16.50
C ARG A 255 6.31 13.57 -15.08
N ILE A 256 5.35 12.67 -14.91
CA ILE A 256 4.77 12.27 -13.63
C ILE A 256 4.68 10.76 -13.57
N VAL A 257 5.06 10.19 -12.42
CA VAL A 257 4.74 8.81 -12.02
C VAL A 257 3.82 8.89 -10.80
N ALA A 258 2.59 8.40 -10.95
CA ALA A 258 1.56 8.42 -9.91
C ALA A 258 0.58 7.25 -10.09
N GLY A 259 0.61 6.26 -9.19
CA GLY A 259 -0.21 5.05 -9.28
C GLY A 259 -0.43 4.36 -7.95
N GLY A 260 -1.36 3.41 -7.92
CA GLY A 260 -1.85 2.77 -6.69
C GLY A 260 -1.08 1.52 -6.24
N ALA A 261 -0.11 1.00 -7.03
CA ALA A 261 0.66 -0.16 -6.62
C ALA A 261 1.50 0.13 -5.37
N ASN A 262 1.67 -0.86 -4.50
CA ASN A 262 2.57 -0.76 -3.36
C ASN A 262 4.02 -1.06 -3.79
N ASN A 263 4.99 -0.46 -3.08
CA ASN A 263 6.42 -0.69 -3.28
C ASN A 263 6.85 -0.55 -4.75
N GLN A 264 6.41 0.53 -5.40
CA GLN A 264 6.67 0.77 -6.82
C GLN A 264 8.16 0.87 -7.14
N LEU A 265 8.94 1.53 -6.28
CA LEU A 265 10.39 1.60 -6.36
C LEU A 265 11.00 0.24 -5.97
N ALA A 266 11.88 -0.32 -6.79
CA ALA A 266 12.61 -1.54 -6.45
C ALA A 266 13.59 -1.29 -5.31
N THR A 267 14.24 -0.13 -5.32
CA THR A 267 15.17 0.34 -4.29
C THR A 267 14.95 1.83 -3.98
N PRO A 268 15.38 2.35 -2.82
CA PRO A 268 15.34 3.80 -2.53
C PRO A 268 16.08 4.64 -3.57
N GLN A 269 17.12 4.09 -4.21
CA GLN A 269 17.91 4.75 -5.25
C GLN A 269 17.07 5.08 -6.49
N ASP A 270 16.00 4.32 -6.75
CA ASP A 270 15.13 4.54 -7.90
C ASP A 270 14.30 5.82 -7.77
N GLY A 271 13.98 6.23 -6.55
CA GLY A 271 13.39 7.56 -6.31
C GLY A 271 14.33 8.70 -6.73
N ARG A 272 15.63 8.53 -6.48
CA ARG A 272 16.67 9.49 -6.93
C ARG A 272 16.83 9.49 -8.43
N ARG A 273 16.82 8.31 -9.09
CA ARG A 273 16.87 8.20 -10.56
C ARG A 273 15.70 8.93 -11.24
N LEU A 274 14.50 8.84 -10.69
CA LEU A 274 13.33 9.60 -11.18
C LEU A 274 13.56 11.12 -11.03
N PHE A 275 14.02 11.56 -9.87
CA PHE A 275 14.31 12.96 -9.59
C PHE A 275 15.37 13.54 -10.55
N GLU A 276 16.49 12.83 -10.76
CA GLU A 276 17.57 13.21 -11.68
C GLU A 276 17.09 13.33 -13.14
N ARG A 277 16.05 12.58 -13.51
CA ARG A 277 15.39 12.68 -14.80
C ARG A 277 14.32 13.78 -14.89
N GLY A 278 14.09 14.51 -13.80
CA GLY A 278 13.04 15.53 -13.73
C GLY A 278 11.62 14.94 -13.76
N ILE A 279 11.45 13.67 -13.39
CA ILE A 279 10.15 13.00 -13.30
C ILE A 279 9.62 13.14 -11.87
N LEU A 280 8.47 13.79 -11.70
CA LEU A 280 7.82 13.88 -10.39
C LEU A 280 7.22 12.52 -10.01
N TYR A 281 7.64 11.99 -8.87
CA TYR A 281 7.09 10.75 -8.32
C TYR A 281 6.12 11.06 -7.17
N ALA A 282 4.91 10.53 -7.25
CA ALA A 282 3.98 10.52 -6.12
C ALA A 282 4.25 9.26 -5.28
N PRO A 283 4.80 9.39 -4.05
CA PRO A 283 5.16 8.24 -3.23
C PRO A 283 3.97 7.31 -3.00
N ASP A 284 4.17 6.02 -3.23
CA ASP A 284 3.11 5.02 -3.30
C ASP A 284 2.33 4.88 -2.00
N PHE A 285 3.02 4.84 -0.85
CA PHE A 285 2.36 4.72 0.45
C PHE A 285 1.56 5.97 0.85
N VAL A 286 1.77 7.10 0.16
CA VAL A 286 0.97 8.32 0.33
C VAL A 286 -0.22 8.33 -0.63
N ILE A 287 0.03 8.14 -1.93
CA ILE A 287 -1.03 8.24 -2.94
C ILE A 287 -2.12 7.17 -2.78
N ASN A 288 -1.78 5.98 -2.25
CA ASN A 288 -2.74 4.91 -1.98
C ASN A 288 -3.19 4.85 -0.50
N SER A 289 -2.93 5.89 0.30
CA SER A 289 -3.26 5.92 1.73
C SER A 289 -4.77 6.08 2.03
N ALA A 290 -5.61 6.23 1.03
CA ALA A 290 -7.05 6.14 1.18
C ALA A 290 -7.53 4.69 1.45
N ALA A 291 -6.81 3.66 0.99
CA ALA A 291 -7.19 2.26 1.19
C ALA A 291 -7.44 1.86 2.67
N PRO A 292 -6.59 2.21 3.64
CA PRO A 292 -6.84 1.94 5.06
C PRO A 292 -8.16 2.51 5.60
N TYR A 293 -8.64 3.63 5.06
CA TYR A 293 -9.92 4.20 5.51
C TYR A 293 -11.09 3.32 5.14
N ALA A 294 -11.11 2.73 3.94
CA ALA A 294 -12.18 1.81 3.54
C ALA A 294 -12.20 0.55 4.41
N VAL A 295 -11.03 0.03 4.77
CA VAL A 295 -10.91 -1.27 5.45
C VAL A 295 -10.93 -1.11 6.98
N ILE A 296 -10.05 -0.28 7.51
CA ILE A 296 -9.90 -0.09 8.97
C ILE A 296 -10.82 1.02 9.46
N GLY A 297 -10.89 2.14 8.74
CA GLY A 297 -11.76 3.25 9.08
C GLY A 297 -13.22 2.82 9.16
N ALA A 298 -13.76 2.23 8.11
CA ALA A 298 -15.15 1.76 8.08
C ALA A 298 -15.33 0.49 8.91
N GLY A 299 -14.46 -0.53 8.72
CA GLY A 299 -14.66 -1.86 9.29
C GLY A 299 -14.32 -1.97 10.77
N GLU A 300 -13.25 -1.31 11.24
CA GLU A 300 -12.81 -1.42 12.65
C GLU A 300 -13.21 -0.19 13.49
N LEU A 301 -13.20 1.01 12.89
CA LEU A 301 -13.40 2.27 13.61
C LEU A 301 -14.78 2.89 13.40
N GLY A 302 -15.62 2.34 12.52
CA GLY A 302 -16.97 2.82 12.27
C GLY A 302 -17.02 4.23 11.66
N TYR A 303 -16.06 4.60 10.82
CA TYR A 303 -16.04 5.91 10.17
C TYR A 303 -17.22 6.07 9.20
N SER A 304 -17.82 7.25 9.20
CA SER A 304 -18.94 7.56 8.32
C SER A 304 -18.49 7.68 6.84
N PRO A 305 -19.41 7.52 5.88
CA PRO A 305 -19.11 7.71 4.46
C PRO A 305 -18.48 9.08 4.14
N GLU A 306 -18.91 10.13 4.84
CA GLU A 306 -18.36 11.48 4.66
C GLU A 306 -16.88 11.55 5.10
N ARG A 307 -16.54 10.86 6.19
CA ARG A 307 -15.15 10.78 6.66
C ARG A 307 -14.29 9.96 5.71
N LEU A 308 -14.84 8.89 5.12
CA LEU A 308 -14.15 8.13 4.10
C LEU A 308 -13.87 8.99 2.85
N ALA A 309 -14.87 9.72 2.36
CA ALA A 309 -14.69 10.64 1.22
C ALA A 309 -13.68 11.76 1.54
N ALA A 310 -13.65 12.28 2.77
CA ALA A 310 -12.68 13.28 3.19
C ALA A 310 -11.23 12.76 3.15
N SER A 311 -11.01 11.45 3.29
CA SER A 311 -9.66 10.86 3.20
C SER A 311 -8.98 11.10 1.85
N VAL A 312 -9.75 11.17 0.76
CA VAL A 312 -9.26 11.48 -0.59
C VAL A 312 -8.63 12.88 -0.65
N HIS A 313 -9.27 13.87 0.01
CA HIS A 313 -8.69 15.22 0.14
C HIS A 313 -7.39 15.20 0.96
N GLY A 314 -7.33 14.39 2.02
CA GLY A 314 -6.12 14.20 2.81
C GLY A 314 -4.93 13.67 1.99
N VAL A 315 -5.17 12.76 1.05
CA VAL A 315 -4.15 12.28 0.10
C VAL A 315 -3.63 13.44 -0.76
N ALA A 316 -4.55 14.24 -1.33
CA ALA A 316 -4.20 15.39 -2.16
C ALA A 316 -3.37 16.43 -1.40
N GLU A 317 -3.80 16.79 -0.19
CA GLU A 317 -3.08 17.74 0.68
C GLU A 317 -1.69 17.25 1.04
N ALA A 318 -1.55 15.98 1.45
CA ALA A 318 -0.27 15.38 1.81
C ALA A 318 0.72 15.40 0.64
N LEU A 319 0.28 15.00 -0.56
CA LEU A 319 1.11 15.04 -1.77
C LEU A 319 1.49 16.49 -2.14
N GLY A 320 0.56 17.43 -2.01
CA GLY A 320 0.85 18.85 -2.24
C GLY A 320 1.94 19.39 -1.31
N VAL A 321 1.92 19.01 -0.03
CA VAL A 321 2.98 19.35 0.93
C VAL A 321 4.31 18.73 0.52
N ILE A 322 4.32 17.44 0.18
CA ILE A 322 5.52 16.71 -0.22
C ILE A 322 6.15 17.35 -1.46
N PHE A 323 5.36 17.63 -2.50
CA PHE A 323 5.87 18.21 -3.75
C PHE A 323 6.47 19.60 -3.56
N ARG A 324 5.79 20.48 -2.81
CA ARG A 324 6.34 21.81 -2.49
C ARG A 324 7.64 21.73 -1.68
N ARG A 325 7.70 20.84 -0.68
CA ARG A 325 8.89 20.65 0.15
C ARG A 325 10.03 20.03 -0.65
N ALA A 326 9.75 19.02 -1.50
CA ALA A 326 10.73 18.40 -2.39
C ALA A 326 11.34 19.41 -3.37
N GLN A 327 10.52 20.28 -3.94
CA GLN A 327 10.98 21.37 -4.82
C GLN A 327 11.83 22.38 -4.07
N ALA A 328 11.40 22.85 -2.91
CA ALA A 328 12.13 23.84 -2.11
C ALA A 328 13.48 23.32 -1.62
N GLU A 329 13.58 22.03 -1.30
CA GLU A 329 14.79 21.39 -0.80
C GLU A 329 15.65 20.78 -1.91
N SER A 330 15.18 20.77 -3.17
CA SER A 330 15.82 20.10 -4.31
C SER A 330 16.13 18.63 -4.00
N ARG A 331 15.13 17.90 -3.49
CA ARG A 331 15.23 16.48 -3.09
C ARG A 331 14.17 15.61 -3.76
N PRO A 332 14.43 14.29 -3.90
CA PRO A 332 13.41 13.34 -4.31
C PRO A 332 12.17 13.39 -3.41
N SER A 333 10.98 13.37 -4.01
CA SER A 333 9.71 13.35 -3.27
C SER A 333 9.56 12.13 -2.36
N ALA A 334 10.13 10.98 -2.73
CA ALA A 334 10.17 9.79 -1.88
C ALA A 334 10.93 10.04 -0.57
N GLU A 335 12.15 10.60 -0.63
CA GLU A 335 12.95 10.92 0.56
C GLU A 335 12.24 11.97 1.47
N VAL A 336 11.55 12.92 0.87
CA VAL A 336 10.78 13.92 1.62
C VAL A 336 9.57 13.29 2.30
N ALA A 337 8.90 12.35 1.63
CA ALA A 337 7.77 11.64 2.20
C ALA A 337 8.19 10.79 3.40
N ASP A 338 9.28 10.02 3.29
CA ASP A 338 9.82 9.23 4.40
C ASP A 338 10.09 10.11 5.61
N ARG A 339 10.78 11.23 5.41
CA ARG A 339 11.13 12.17 6.48
C ARG A 339 9.92 12.81 7.16
N ILE A 340 8.87 13.18 6.39
CA ILE A 340 7.62 13.69 6.97
C ILE A 340 6.93 12.61 7.80
N ALA A 341 6.93 11.35 7.35
CA ALA A 341 6.39 10.23 8.13
C ALA A 341 7.14 10.08 9.47
N GLU A 342 8.47 10.09 9.44
CA GLU A 342 9.32 10.02 10.63
C GLU A 342 9.09 11.20 11.59
N GLU A 343 8.98 12.43 11.07
CA GLU A 343 8.65 13.63 11.86
C GLU A 343 7.29 13.47 12.58
N ARG A 344 6.28 12.91 11.91
CA ARG A 344 4.94 12.67 12.50
C ARG A 344 4.97 11.58 13.56
N ILE A 345 5.69 10.48 13.33
CA ILE A 345 5.86 9.39 14.29
C ILE A 345 6.59 9.92 15.53
N ALA A 346 7.69 10.66 15.36
CA ALA A 346 8.44 11.24 16.47
C ALA A 346 7.60 12.25 17.29
N ALA A 347 6.77 13.08 16.63
CA ALA A 347 5.86 13.99 17.31
C ALA A 347 4.82 13.22 18.16
N ALA A 348 4.26 12.13 17.64
CA ALA A 348 3.34 11.28 18.38
C ALA A 348 4.00 10.59 19.58
N ALA A 349 5.24 10.13 19.45
CA ALA A 349 6.02 9.57 20.55
C ALA A 349 6.25 10.59 21.67
N GLY A 350 6.57 11.84 21.32
CA GLY A 350 6.74 12.93 22.27
C GLY A 350 5.45 13.22 23.07
N LEU A 351 4.30 13.25 22.41
CA LEU A 351 2.99 13.44 23.06
C LEU A 351 2.65 12.30 24.01
N ARG A 352 2.94 11.05 23.64
CA ARG A 352 2.76 9.86 24.50
C ARG A 352 3.61 9.94 25.77
N ALA A 353 4.89 10.24 25.63
CA ALA A 353 5.80 10.38 26.79
C ALA A 353 5.33 11.48 27.76
N MET A 354 4.82 12.60 27.25
CA MET A 354 4.24 13.67 28.08
C MET A 354 3.00 13.20 28.85
N SER A 355 2.09 12.47 28.20
CA SER A 355 0.87 11.95 28.83
C SER A 355 1.15 10.90 29.91
N GLU A 356 2.13 10.03 29.72
CA GLU A 356 2.57 9.04 30.71
C GLU A 356 3.26 9.70 31.91
N GLY A 357 4.05 10.76 31.68
CA GLY A 357 4.74 11.54 32.72
C GLY A 357 3.77 12.34 33.61
N THR A 358 2.57 12.67 33.13
CA THR A 358 1.55 13.41 33.88
C THR A 358 0.60 12.50 34.67
N GLY A 359 0.78 11.16 34.65
CA GLY A 359 -0.05 10.21 35.37
C GLY A 359 -1.51 10.08 34.85
N ALA A 360 -1.83 10.72 33.75
CA ALA A 360 -3.13 10.58 33.10
C ALA A 360 -3.17 9.28 32.30
N ARG A 361 -3.64 8.19 32.93
CA ARG A 361 -3.99 6.97 32.18
C ARG A 361 -5.13 7.32 31.19
N PRO A 362 -5.00 7.01 29.90
CA PRO A 362 -6.13 7.14 29.00
C PRO A 362 -7.25 6.24 29.54
N ARG A 363 -8.42 6.84 29.84
CA ARG A 363 -9.61 6.06 30.19
C ARG A 363 -9.97 5.24 28.98
N GLY A 364 -9.84 3.92 29.11
CA GLY A 364 -10.25 2.99 28.08
C GLY A 364 -11.74 3.15 27.78
N ARG A 365 -12.03 3.15 26.50
CA ARG A 365 -13.35 2.77 25.97
C ARG A 365 -13.15 1.58 25.07
#